data_b3599418f9922af445ce713ba106e9a0
#
_entry.id   b3599418f9922af445ce713ba106e9a0
#
_cell.length_a   1.000
_cell.length_b   1.000
_cell.length_c   1.000
_cell.angle_alpha   90.00
_cell.angle_beta   90.00
_cell.angle_gamma   90.00
#
_symmetry.space_group_name_H-M   'P 1'
#
loop_
_entity.id
_entity.type
_entity.pdbx_description
1 polymer ?
#
loop_
_entity_poly.entity_id
_entity_poly.type
_entity_poly.pdbx_seq_one_letter_code
_entity_poly.pdbx_strand_id
1 'polypeptide(L)'
;NTVPRMTEMVKGLEKLELLVVADPHPTTFAAISERKNGTYLLPACTQFETSGSRTASNRSLQWGEQIVKPIFESKDDYEIIYRLSEKLGFADAMFKNIKVENKRPVPEDLLREINRGGFSTGYSGQSPERLKAHMKNQDKFDLVTLRAKADVPEVGGDYYGLPWPCWGTPEIRHPGTHTLYNTNLHAKDGGGTFRARFGVVYEEKQPDGSV
;
A
#
# COMPACT_ATOMS: atom_id res chain seq x y z
N ASN A 1 7.95 4.19 -17.04
CA ASN A 1 7.67 3.81 -18.47
C ASN A 1 6.42 2.93 -18.62
N THR A 2 5.60 2.85 -17.59
CA THR A 2 4.36 2.05 -17.62
C THR A 2 3.14 2.83 -18.12
N VAL A 3 3.28 4.13 -18.31
CA VAL A 3 2.20 5.01 -18.75
C VAL A 3 2.14 5.04 -20.28
N PRO A 4 0.96 4.83 -20.89
CA PRO A 4 0.79 4.97 -22.33
C PRO A 4 0.98 6.43 -22.78
N ARG A 5 1.18 6.65 -24.09
CA ARG A 5 1.33 7.98 -24.71
C ARG A 5 2.59 8.73 -24.24
N MET A 6 3.73 8.06 -24.24
CA MET A 6 5.02 8.61 -23.79
C MET A 6 5.36 9.98 -24.40
N THR A 7 5.11 10.18 -25.68
CA THR A 7 5.40 11.47 -26.35
C THR A 7 4.63 12.64 -25.71
N GLU A 8 3.39 12.43 -25.32
CA GLU A 8 2.59 13.46 -24.66
C GLU A 8 3.04 13.68 -23.22
N MET A 9 3.40 12.61 -22.53
CA MET A 9 3.97 12.70 -21.18
C MET A 9 5.27 13.52 -21.18
N VAL A 10 6.19 13.27 -22.12
CA VAL A 10 7.42 14.07 -22.26
C VAL A 10 7.09 15.55 -22.47
N LYS A 11 6.20 15.86 -23.42
CA LYS A 11 5.74 17.25 -23.66
C LYS A 11 5.09 17.88 -22.43
N GLY A 12 4.40 17.09 -21.62
CA GLY A 12 3.82 17.56 -20.35
C GLY A 12 4.89 17.86 -19.32
N LEU A 13 5.89 16.99 -19.19
CA LEU A 13 7.02 17.16 -18.26
C LEU A 13 7.88 18.38 -18.61
N GLU A 14 8.06 18.68 -19.90
CA GLU A 14 8.79 19.87 -20.35
C GLU A 14 8.16 21.19 -19.90
N LYS A 15 6.85 21.19 -19.59
CA LYS A 15 6.13 22.37 -19.11
C LYS A 15 6.25 22.60 -17.60
N LEU A 16 6.81 21.65 -16.86
CA LEU A 16 7.01 21.79 -15.42
C LEU A 16 8.17 22.77 -15.15
N GLU A 17 7.97 23.66 -14.22
CA GLU A 17 9.03 24.56 -13.75
C GLU A 17 10.08 23.82 -12.92
N LEU A 18 9.64 22.82 -12.16
CA LEU A 18 10.46 21.99 -11.28
C LEU A 18 10.05 20.52 -11.46
N LEU A 19 11.03 19.63 -11.52
CA LEU A 19 10.83 18.19 -11.45
C LEU A 19 11.69 17.59 -10.35
N VAL A 20 11.05 16.85 -9.46
CA VAL A 20 11.71 16.02 -8.46
C VAL A 20 11.39 14.57 -8.72
N VAL A 21 12.38 13.74 -8.86
CA VAL A 21 12.24 12.29 -9.10
C VAL A 21 12.88 11.56 -7.93
N ALA A 22 12.09 10.82 -7.17
CA ALA A 22 12.59 9.89 -6.17
C ALA A 22 12.54 8.48 -6.75
N ASP A 23 13.70 7.87 -6.96
CA ASP A 23 13.80 6.55 -7.59
C ASP A 23 15.11 5.87 -7.17
N PRO A 24 15.14 4.55 -6.96
CA PRO A 24 16.38 3.80 -6.72
C PRO A 24 17.39 3.88 -7.88
N HIS A 25 16.89 4.13 -9.08
CA HIS A 25 17.69 4.26 -10.29
C HIS A 25 17.32 5.52 -11.08
N PRO A 26 18.29 6.15 -11.75
CA PRO A 26 17.99 7.25 -12.67
C PRO A 26 17.00 6.77 -13.76
N THR A 27 15.87 7.44 -13.86
CA THR A 27 14.86 7.12 -14.86
C THR A 27 15.10 7.91 -16.14
N THR A 28 14.59 7.39 -17.25
CA THR A 28 14.60 8.09 -18.54
C THR A 28 13.98 9.49 -18.41
N PHE A 29 12.93 9.63 -17.63
CA PHE A 29 12.28 10.93 -17.40
C PHE A 29 13.17 11.99 -16.75
N ALA A 30 14.09 11.57 -15.88
CA ALA A 30 15.04 12.46 -15.27
C ALA A 30 16.10 12.97 -16.29
N ALA A 31 16.37 12.17 -17.33
CA ALA A 31 17.42 12.42 -18.32
C ALA A 31 16.95 13.21 -19.56
N ILE A 32 15.65 13.18 -19.89
CA ILE A 32 15.18 13.65 -21.20
C ILE A 32 14.83 15.13 -21.28
N SER A 33 14.81 15.88 -20.19
CA SER A 33 14.37 17.27 -20.28
C SER A 33 15.23 18.21 -19.47
N GLU A 34 15.77 19.21 -20.15
CA GLU A 34 16.39 20.36 -19.48
C GLU A 34 15.32 21.33 -19.00
N ARG A 35 15.47 21.82 -17.77
CA ARG A 35 14.57 22.79 -17.15
C ARG A 35 15.32 23.97 -16.60
N LYS A 36 14.68 25.13 -16.67
CA LYS A 36 15.25 26.38 -16.17
C LYS A 36 15.61 26.26 -14.67
N ASN A 37 14.75 25.62 -13.87
CA ASN A 37 14.95 25.46 -12.43
C ASN A 37 15.53 24.08 -12.06
N GLY A 38 15.94 23.30 -13.06
CA GLY A 38 16.60 22.01 -12.90
C GLY A 38 15.67 20.84 -12.66
N THR A 39 16.29 19.65 -12.65
CA THR A 39 15.68 18.38 -12.26
C THR A 39 16.46 17.83 -11.08
N TYR A 40 15.75 17.48 -10.01
CA TYR A 40 16.34 16.94 -8.80
C TYR A 40 16.09 15.43 -8.74
N LEU A 41 17.16 14.67 -8.58
CA LEU A 41 17.10 13.23 -8.36
C LEU A 41 17.36 12.95 -6.88
N LEU A 42 16.39 12.34 -6.24
CA LEU A 42 16.51 11.91 -4.85
C LEU A 42 16.70 10.38 -4.85
N PRO A 43 17.81 9.86 -4.33
CA PRO A 43 18.05 8.43 -4.29
C PRO A 43 17.09 7.79 -3.28
N ALA A 44 16.18 6.96 -3.78
CA ALA A 44 15.26 6.21 -2.96
C ALA A 44 15.81 4.81 -2.64
N CYS A 45 15.40 4.25 -1.52
CA CYS A 45 15.71 2.88 -1.15
C CYS A 45 15.02 1.88 -2.07
N THR A 46 15.68 0.75 -2.31
CA THR A 46 15.06 -0.42 -2.88
C THR A 46 14.18 -1.14 -1.86
N GLN A 47 13.36 -2.08 -2.30
CA GLN A 47 12.52 -2.89 -1.42
C GLN A 47 13.29 -3.70 -0.37
N PHE A 48 14.58 -3.94 -0.56
CA PHE A 48 15.42 -4.69 0.37
C PHE A 48 16.08 -3.81 1.43
N GLU A 49 16.08 -2.51 1.22
CA GLU A 49 16.69 -1.49 2.07
C GLU A 49 15.69 -0.82 3.02
N THR A 50 14.41 -1.22 2.97
CA THR A 50 13.35 -0.62 3.78
C THR A 50 12.37 -1.66 4.29
N SER A 51 11.75 -1.38 5.45
CA SER A 51 10.64 -2.16 5.99
C SER A 51 9.32 -1.47 5.72
N GLY A 52 8.23 -2.25 5.66
CA GLY A 52 6.90 -1.69 5.56
C GLY A 52 5.90 -2.60 4.88
N SER A 53 4.67 -2.15 4.81
CA SER A 53 3.61 -2.83 4.09
C SER A 53 3.73 -2.61 2.59
N ARG A 54 3.41 -3.64 1.81
CA ARG A 54 3.50 -3.64 0.34
C ARG A 54 2.25 -4.23 -0.26
N THR A 55 1.64 -3.51 -1.17
CA THR A 55 0.49 -4.00 -1.93
C THR A 55 0.95 -4.81 -3.14
N ALA A 56 0.18 -5.83 -3.48
CA ALA A 56 0.35 -6.59 -4.71
C ALA A 56 -0.88 -6.45 -5.62
N SER A 57 -0.70 -6.74 -6.90
CA SER A 57 -1.76 -6.60 -7.92
C SER A 57 -2.98 -7.50 -7.68
N ASN A 58 -2.83 -8.56 -6.90
CA ASN A 58 -3.92 -9.46 -6.49
C ASN A 58 -4.73 -8.93 -5.29
N ARG A 59 -4.64 -7.68 -4.96
CA ARG A 59 -5.28 -7.03 -3.79
C ARG A 59 -4.80 -7.55 -2.44
N SER A 60 -3.61 -8.06 -2.34
CA SER A 60 -3.05 -8.42 -1.05
C SER A 60 -2.12 -7.35 -0.49
N LEU A 61 -2.03 -7.28 0.82
CA LEU A 61 -1.07 -6.48 1.55
C LEU A 61 -0.15 -7.40 2.32
N GLN A 62 1.14 -7.24 2.15
CA GLN A 62 2.16 -8.05 2.80
C GLN A 62 3.12 -7.14 3.56
N TRP A 63 3.84 -7.70 4.52
CA TRP A 63 4.92 -7.00 5.20
C TRP A 63 6.27 -7.43 4.63
N GLY A 64 7.17 -6.46 4.46
CA GLY A 64 8.57 -6.74 4.15
C GLY A 64 9.47 -6.13 5.20
N GLU A 65 10.48 -6.86 5.62
CA GLU A 65 11.53 -6.34 6.50
C GLU A 65 12.73 -5.86 5.72
N GLN A 66 13.43 -4.91 6.28
CA GLN A 66 14.72 -4.46 5.77
C GLN A 66 15.74 -5.59 5.89
N ILE A 67 16.40 -5.94 4.79
CA ILE A 67 17.40 -7.00 4.72
C ILE A 67 18.81 -6.42 4.70
N VAL A 68 19.00 -5.33 3.96
CA VAL A 68 20.29 -4.63 3.85
C VAL A 68 20.14 -3.18 4.25
N LYS A 69 21.23 -2.56 4.65
CA LYS A 69 21.22 -1.12 4.95
C LYS A 69 21.11 -0.31 3.66
N PRO A 70 20.45 0.87 3.70
CA PRO A 70 20.48 1.79 2.58
C PRO A 70 21.90 2.09 2.12
N ILE A 71 22.13 2.07 0.82
CA ILE A 71 23.43 2.37 0.23
C ILE A 71 23.54 3.86 -0.09
N PHE A 72 24.73 4.41 0.07
CA PHE A 72 25.03 5.83 -0.17
C PHE A 72 24.07 6.77 0.58
N GLU A 73 23.45 7.69 -0.13
CA GLU A 73 22.52 8.68 0.40
C GLU A 73 21.03 8.25 0.27
N SER A 74 20.78 7.00 -0.16
CA SER A 74 19.41 6.54 -0.36
C SER A 74 18.60 6.58 0.94
N LYS A 75 17.33 6.95 0.80
CA LYS A 75 16.35 7.03 1.87
C LYS A 75 15.05 6.39 1.43
N ASP A 76 14.32 5.84 2.38
CA ASP A 76 12.98 5.36 2.07
C ASP A 76 12.01 6.53 1.75
N ASP A 77 10.97 6.22 0.99
CA ASP A 77 10.03 7.23 0.49
C ASP A 77 9.41 8.04 1.63
N TYR A 78 9.10 7.41 2.75
CA TYR A 78 8.49 8.11 3.90
C TYR A 78 9.51 8.99 4.65
N GLU A 79 10.79 8.66 4.67
CA GLU A 79 11.83 9.57 5.17
C GLU A 79 11.99 10.77 4.23
N ILE A 80 11.97 10.55 2.92
CA ILE A 80 12.02 11.64 1.93
C ILE A 80 10.83 12.58 2.13
N ILE A 81 9.63 12.06 2.25
CA ILE A 81 8.40 12.85 2.47
C ILE A 81 8.46 13.58 3.80
N TYR A 82 8.92 12.94 4.87
CA TYR A 82 9.08 13.58 6.17
C TYR A 82 10.03 14.77 6.10
N ARG A 83 11.21 14.59 5.52
CA ARG A 83 12.21 15.65 5.38
C ARG A 83 11.73 16.82 4.51
N LEU A 84 10.97 16.55 3.49
CA LEU A 84 10.33 17.59 2.68
C LEU A 84 9.27 18.34 3.50
N SER A 85 8.42 17.65 4.23
CA SER A 85 7.41 18.28 5.07
C SER A 85 8.00 19.11 6.22
N GLU A 86 9.15 18.71 6.79
CA GLU A 86 9.91 19.54 7.73
C GLU A 86 10.33 20.87 7.07
N LYS A 87 10.91 20.80 5.87
CA LYS A 87 11.34 21.98 5.13
C LYS A 87 10.20 22.91 4.76
N LEU A 88 9.02 22.35 4.53
CA LEU A 88 7.81 23.10 4.17
C LEU A 88 7.00 23.53 5.39
N GLY A 89 7.39 23.14 6.60
CA GLY A 89 6.80 23.60 7.86
C GLY A 89 5.49 22.93 8.29
N PHE A 90 5.17 21.74 7.76
CA PHE A 90 3.92 21.02 8.12
C PHE A 90 4.15 19.58 8.61
N ALA A 91 5.39 19.19 8.91
CA ALA A 91 5.70 17.84 9.36
C ALA A 91 4.90 17.40 10.59
N ASP A 92 4.77 18.28 11.59
CA ASP A 92 4.04 17.97 12.83
C ASP A 92 2.57 17.68 12.58
N ALA A 93 1.95 18.37 11.63
CA ALA A 93 0.56 18.12 11.24
C ALA A 93 0.42 16.82 10.44
N MET A 94 1.32 16.58 9.49
CA MET A 94 1.27 15.41 8.60
C MET A 94 1.57 14.11 9.34
N PHE A 95 2.55 14.13 10.27
CA PHE A 95 3.01 12.94 11.00
C PHE A 95 2.50 12.90 12.45
N LYS A 96 1.42 13.61 12.77
CA LYS A 96 0.87 13.77 14.12
C LYS A 96 0.71 12.44 14.89
N ASN A 97 0.33 11.38 14.22
CA ASN A 97 0.04 10.08 14.83
C ASN A 97 1.11 9.03 14.50
N ILE A 98 2.22 9.45 13.93
CA ILE A 98 3.29 8.58 13.46
C ILE A 98 4.55 8.90 14.23
N LYS A 99 5.10 7.92 14.94
CA LYS A 99 6.40 8.08 15.60
C LYS A 99 7.48 8.29 14.54
N VAL A 100 8.35 9.26 14.80
CA VAL A 100 9.51 9.54 13.94
C VAL A 100 10.79 9.36 14.75
N GLU A 101 11.69 8.53 14.26
CA GLU A 101 12.98 8.24 14.86
C GLU A 101 14.10 8.68 13.90
N ASN A 102 14.97 9.56 14.34
CA ASN A 102 16.07 10.07 13.51
C ASN A 102 15.64 10.57 12.12
N LYS A 103 14.50 11.28 12.06
CA LYS A 103 13.86 11.78 10.83
C LYS A 103 13.25 10.69 9.94
N ARG A 104 13.17 9.48 10.43
CA ARG A 104 12.55 8.34 9.75
C ARG A 104 11.24 7.98 10.43
N PRO A 105 10.10 8.11 9.77
CA PRO A 105 8.82 7.62 10.28
C PRO A 105 8.83 6.12 10.50
N VAL A 106 8.19 5.67 11.57
CA VAL A 106 8.07 4.25 11.91
C VAL A 106 7.08 3.57 10.95
N PRO A 107 7.50 2.55 10.18
CA PRO A 107 6.66 1.95 9.14
C PRO A 107 5.35 1.34 9.67
N GLU A 108 5.38 0.80 10.88
CA GLU A 108 4.20 0.26 11.55
C GLU A 108 3.14 1.33 11.79
N ASP A 109 3.56 2.50 12.20
CA ASP A 109 2.64 3.62 12.47
C ASP A 109 2.07 4.21 11.18
N LEU A 110 2.84 4.16 10.08
CA LEU A 110 2.32 4.52 8.76
C LEU A 110 1.16 3.61 8.35
N LEU A 111 1.29 2.30 8.53
CA LEU A 111 0.20 1.38 8.23
C LEU A 111 -0.99 1.58 9.18
N ARG A 112 -0.75 1.84 10.46
CA ARG A 112 -1.82 2.17 11.41
C ARG A 112 -2.56 3.45 11.02
N GLU A 113 -1.85 4.44 10.50
CA GLU A 113 -2.47 5.68 10.01
C GLU A 113 -3.34 5.42 8.77
N ILE A 114 -2.85 4.62 7.82
CA ILE A 114 -3.64 4.18 6.66
C ILE A 114 -4.89 3.43 7.11
N ASN A 115 -4.78 2.56 8.11
CA ASN A 115 -5.92 1.82 8.65
C ASN A 115 -6.97 2.74 9.27
N ARG A 116 -6.56 3.78 9.99
CA ARG A 116 -7.49 4.79 10.52
C ARG A 116 -8.23 5.53 9.43
N GLY A 117 -7.53 5.98 8.40
CA GLY A 117 -8.13 6.67 7.26
C GLY A 117 -8.93 5.76 6.33
N GLY A 118 -8.55 4.49 6.24
CA GLY A 118 -9.13 3.49 5.34
C GLY A 118 -10.19 2.60 5.98
N PHE A 119 -10.76 2.94 7.12
CA PHE A 119 -11.71 2.08 7.84
C PHE A 119 -12.92 1.69 6.98
N SER A 120 -13.52 2.64 6.29
CA SER A 120 -14.70 2.39 5.43
C SER A 120 -14.37 1.54 4.18
N THR A 121 -13.10 1.45 3.81
CA THR A 121 -12.63 0.70 2.64
C THR A 121 -12.04 -0.67 2.99
N GLY A 122 -12.05 -1.04 4.27
CA GLY A 122 -11.62 -2.36 4.71
C GLY A 122 -10.11 -2.54 4.85
N TYR A 123 -9.41 -1.52 5.32
CA TYR A 123 -7.98 -1.64 5.67
C TYR A 123 -7.73 -1.91 7.15
N SER A 124 -8.70 -1.65 8.03
CA SER A 124 -8.53 -1.69 9.49
C SER A 124 -8.06 -3.05 10.05
N GLY A 125 -8.31 -4.13 9.34
CA GLY A 125 -7.86 -5.46 9.74
C GLY A 125 -6.44 -5.84 9.31
N GLN A 126 -5.78 -4.98 8.54
CA GLN A 126 -4.44 -5.24 8.00
C GLN A 126 -3.35 -4.65 8.92
N SER A 127 -3.34 -5.04 10.18
CA SER A 127 -2.38 -4.52 11.15
C SER A 127 -0.94 -4.98 10.87
N PRO A 128 0.08 -4.18 11.25
CA PRO A 128 1.48 -4.58 11.13
C PRO A 128 1.76 -5.92 11.83
N GLU A 129 1.19 -6.13 13.00
CA GLU A 129 1.38 -7.34 13.82
C GLU A 129 0.86 -8.57 13.08
N ARG A 130 -0.33 -8.47 12.48
CA ARG A 130 -0.96 -9.56 11.74
C ARG A 130 -0.18 -9.87 10.46
N LEU A 131 0.27 -8.86 9.72
CA LEU A 131 1.11 -9.05 8.53
C LEU A 131 2.48 -9.64 8.86
N LYS A 132 3.10 -9.21 9.97
CA LYS A 132 4.36 -9.79 10.45
C LYS A 132 4.20 -11.24 10.90
N ALA A 133 3.07 -11.60 11.50
CA ALA A 133 2.76 -12.98 11.83
C ALA A 133 2.67 -13.86 10.58
N HIS A 134 2.05 -13.34 9.50
CA HIS A 134 2.04 -14.04 8.20
C HIS A 134 3.45 -14.27 7.66
N MET A 135 4.28 -13.23 7.68
CA MET A 135 5.65 -13.34 7.19
C MET A 135 6.48 -14.39 7.97
N LYS A 136 6.31 -14.42 9.29
CA LYS A 136 7.04 -15.38 10.15
C LYS A 136 6.56 -16.82 10.01
N ASN A 137 5.34 -17.03 9.58
CA ASN A 137 4.67 -18.33 9.51
C ASN A 137 4.28 -18.72 8.08
N GLN A 138 5.10 -18.38 7.08
CA GLN A 138 4.81 -18.66 5.67
C GLN A 138 4.58 -20.14 5.39
N ASP A 139 5.33 -21.02 6.06
CA ASP A 139 5.23 -22.48 5.94
C ASP A 139 3.90 -23.04 6.46
N LYS A 140 3.15 -22.25 7.21
CA LYS A 140 1.84 -22.62 7.75
C LYS A 140 0.66 -22.29 6.83
N PHE A 141 0.93 -21.72 5.69
CA PHE A 141 -0.08 -21.48 4.66
C PHE A 141 -0.04 -22.57 3.59
N ASP A 142 -1.21 -22.90 3.07
CA ASP A 142 -1.31 -23.80 1.93
C ASP A 142 -0.86 -23.09 0.65
N LEU A 143 0.02 -23.71 -0.12
CA LEU A 143 0.65 -23.09 -1.29
C LEU A 143 -0.31 -22.85 -2.46
N VAL A 144 -1.42 -23.58 -2.51
CA VAL A 144 -2.39 -23.47 -3.60
C VAL A 144 -3.50 -22.49 -3.26
N THR A 145 -4.08 -22.65 -2.07
CA THR A 145 -5.21 -21.82 -1.62
C THR A 145 -4.77 -20.55 -0.91
N LEU A 146 -3.52 -20.47 -0.50
CA LEU A 146 -2.95 -19.43 0.35
C LEU A 146 -3.64 -19.28 1.70
N ARG A 147 -4.48 -20.24 2.08
CA ARG A 147 -5.18 -20.21 3.36
C ARG A 147 -4.31 -20.80 4.47
N ALA A 148 -4.36 -20.19 5.64
CA ALA A 148 -3.69 -20.72 6.83
C ALA A 148 -4.27 -22.09 7.21
N LYS A 149 -3.40 -23.00 7.61
CA LYS A 149 -3.79 -24.29 8.19
C LYS A 149 -4.47 -24.05 9.54
N ALA A 150 -5.42 -24.93 9.87
CA ALA A 150 -6.31 -24.70 11.01
C ALA A 150 -5.63 -24.80 12.39
N ASP A 151 -4.45 -25.38 12.45
CA ASP A 151 -3.69 -25.67 13.68
C ASP A 151 -2.70 -24.55 14.08
N VAL A 152 -2.76 -23.40 13.41
CA VAL A 152 -1.85 -22.27 13.68
C VAL A 152 -2.64 -21.08 14.25
N PRO A 153 -2.65 -20.90 15.59
CA PRO A 153 -3.45 -19.86 16.25
C PRO A 153 -3.13 -18.44 15.75
N GLU A 154 -1.85 -18.16 15.47
CA GLU A 154 -1.39 -16.81 15.09
C GLU A 154 -1.96 -16.35 13.73
N VAL A 155 -2.23 -17.30 12.85
CA VAL A 155 -2.66 -17.04 11.46
C VAL A 155 -3.88 -17.87 11.06
N GLY A 156 -4.49 -18.58 12.00
CA GLY A 156 -5.63 -19.46 11.74
C GLY A 156 -6.81 -18.74 11.08
N GLY A 157 -7.27 -19.27 9.96
CA GLY A 157 -8.37 -18.70 9.19
C GLY A 157 -7.99 -17.58 8.22
N ASP A 158 -6.79 -17.03 8.30
CA ASP A 158 -6.31 -15.96 7.41
C ASP A 158 -5.88 -16.50 6.04
N TYR A 159 -5.82 -15.61 5.06
CA TYR A 159 -5.11 -15.80 3.80
C TYR A 159 -3.75 -15.12 3.87
N TYR A 160 -2.71 -15.73 3.30
CA TYR A 160 -1.38 -15.14 3.24
C TYR A 160 -1.41 -13.80 2.50
N GLY A 161 -0.81 -12.80 3.11
CA GLY A 161 -0.89 -11.45 2.60
C GLY A 161 -2.36 -10.98 2.60
N LEU A 162 -2.82 -10.47 3.72
CA LEU A 162 -4.24 -10.14 3.94
C LEU A 162 -4.86 -9.41 2.75
N PRO A 163 -5.87 -9.99 2.08
CA PRO A 163 -6.52 -9.34 0.96
C PRO A 163 -7.39 -8.17 1.41
N TRP A 164 -7.51 -7.19 0.54
CA TRP A 164 -8.47 -6.09 0.72
C TRP A 164 -9.81 -6.44 0.05
N PRO A 165 -10.93 -6.21 0.71
CA PRO A 165 -11.11 -5.65 2.04
C PRO A 165 -10.76 -6.63 3.15
N CYS A 166 -10.30 -6.09 4.27
CA CYS A 166 -10.05 -6.84 5.49
C CYS A 166 -10.35 -5.91 6.67
N TRP A 167 -11.44 -6.17 7.37
CA TRP A 167 -11.74 -5.53 8.64
C TRP A 167 -11.26 -6.44 9.77
N GLY A 168 -10.88 -5.84 10.86
CA GLY A 168 -10.52 -6.63 12.01
C GLY A 168 -10.28 -5.78 13.24
N THR A 169 -10.82 -6.29 14.34
CA THR A 169 -10.38 -6.00 15.68
C THR A 169 -9.70 -7.25 16.22
N PRO A 170 -9.12 -7.23 17.44
CA PRO A 170 -8.64 -8.45 18.07
C PRO A 170 -9.72 -9.55 18.15
N GLU A 171 -11.00 -9.15 18.27
CA GLU A 171 -12.15 -10.06 18.37
C GLU A 171 -12.67 -10.49 17.00
N ILE A 172 -12.60 -9.59 16.01
CA ILE A 172 -13.10 -9.83 14.66
C ILE A 172 -11.92 -9.89 13.69
N ARG A 173 -11.34 -11.05 13.55
CA ARG A 173 -10.28 -11.32 12.58
C ARG A 173 -10.90 -11.68 11.24
N HIS A 174 -11.17 -10.67 10.42
CA HIS A 174 -11.68 -10.89 9.08
C HIS A 174 -10.55 -11.44 8.18
N PRO A 175 -10.72 -12.59 7.54
CA PRO A 175 -9.67 -13.22 6.72
C PRO A 175 -9.42 -12.50 5.40
N GLY A 176 -10.22 -11.52 5.05
CA GLY A 176 -10.21 -10.84 3.76
C GLY A 176 -11.17 -11.47 2.76
N THR A 177 -11.22 -10.89 1.57
CA THR A 177 -12.09 -11.35 0.49
C THR A 177 -11.26 -12.03 -0.59
N HIS A 178 -11.40 -13.34 -0.71
CA HIS A 178 -10.71 -14.14 -1.74
C HIS A 178 -11.43 -14.10 -3.11
N THR A 179 -12.73 -13.80 -3.11
CA THR A 179 -13.53 -13.65 -4.34
C THR A 179 -13.67 -12.18 -4.70
N LEU A 180 -13.17 -11.79 -5.86
CA LEU A 180 -13.04 -10.38 -6.23
C LEU A 180 -14.40 -9.71 -6.39
N TYR A 181 -15.38 -10.13 -6.91
CA TYR A 181 -16.66 -9.47 -7.18
C TYR A 181 -17.87 -10.21 -6.64
N ASN A 182 -17.73 -10.85 -5.48
CA ASN A 182 -18.87 -11.45 -4.84
C ASN A 182 -19.74 -10.37 -4.18
N THR A 183 -20.79 -9.94 -4.84
CA THR A 183 -21.72 -8.91 -4.39
C THR A 183 -22.88 -9.44 -3.56
N ASN A 184 -23.00 -10.76 -3.41
CA ASN A 184 -24.09 -11.40 -2.64
C ASN A 184 -23.90 -11.33 -1.13
N LEU A 185 -22.68 -11.02 -0.69
CA LEU A 185 -22.35 -10.87 0.73
C LEU A 185 -21.87 -9.45 1.00
N HIS A 186 -22.16 -8.95 2.19
CA HIS A 186 -21.56 -7.71 2.64
C HIS A 186 -20.03 -7.85 2.70
N ALA A 187 -19.29 -6.79 2.39
CA ALA A 187 -17.83 -6.84 2.35
C ALA A 187 -17.20 -7.27 3.69
N LYS A 188 -17.78 -6.90 4.83
CA LYS A 188 -17.37 -7.37 6.17
C LYS A 188 -17.48 -8.88 6.36
N ASP A 189 -18.36 -9.51 5.64
CA ASP A 189 -18.63 -10.96 5.69
C ASP A 189 -17.91 -11.72 4.57
N GLY A 190 -16.93 -11.07 3.94
CA GLY A 190 -16.13 -11.66 2.87
C GLY A 190 -16.67 -11.41 1.47
N GLY A 191 -17.65 -10.53 1.31
CA GLY A 191 -18.20 -10.16 0.01
C GLY A 191 -17.30 -9.24 -0.80
N GLY A 192 -17.66 -9.03 -2.06
CA GLY A 192 -16.96 -8.11 -2.96
C GLY A 192 -17.25 -6.65 -2.65
N THR A 193 -16.43 -5.78 -3.21
CA THR A 193 -16.60 -4.35 -3.05
C THR A 193 -17.46 -3.76 -4.18
N PHE A 194 -17.89 -2.54 -3.98
CA PHE A 194 -18.68 -1.73 -4.93
C PHE A 194 -18.11 -1.65 -6.35
N ARG A 195 -16.83 -1.90 -6.55
CA ARG A 195 -16.18 -1.77 -7.87
C ARG A 195 -16.73 -2.72 -8.92
N ALA A 196 -17.40 -3.78 -8.51
CA ALA A 196 -18.12 -4.65 -9.42
C ALA A 196 -19.17 -3.92 -10.27
N ARG A 197 -19.66 -2.80 -9.78
CA ARG A 197 -20.68 -1.97 -10.46
C ARG A 197 -20.11 -0.74 -11.17
N PHE A 198 -18.81 -0.57 -11.17
CA PHE A 198 -18.20 0.63 -11.74
C PHE A 198 -18.33 0.64 -13.28
N GLY A 199 -19.12 1.56 -13.78
CA GLY A 199 -19.38 1.73 -15.23
C GLY A 199 -20.25 0.66 -15.88
N VAL A 200 -20.86 -0.24 -15.10
CA VAL A 200 -21.77 -1.26 -15.59
C VAL A 200 -23.09 -1.13 -14.86
N VAL A 201 -24.16 -0.91 -15.59
CA VAL A 201 -25.52 -0.94 -15.06
C VAL A 201 -25.95 -2.41 -15.02
N TYR A 202 -25.97 -3.00 -13.84
CA TYR A 202 -26.61 -4.28 -13.63
C TYR A 202 -28.06 -4.06 -13.25
N GLU A 203 -28.96 -4.51 -14.06
CA GLU A 203 -30.40 -4.58 -13.75
C GLU A 203 -30.70 -5.73 -12.77
N GLU A 204 -29.91 -5.88 -11.73
CA GLU A 204 -30.29 -6.80 -10.64
C GLU A 204 -31.29 -6.07 -9.74
N LYS A 205 -32.55 -6.46 -9.86
CA LYS A 205 -33.57 -6.04 -8.90
C LYS A 205 -33.18 -6.50 -7.50
N GLN A 206 -33.03 -5.57 -6.59
CA GLN A 206 -32.89 -5.86 -5.18
C GLN A 206 -34.16 -6.60 -4.71
N PRO A 207 -34.10 -7.35 -3.59
CA PRO A 207 -35.28 -8.04 -3.02
C PRO A 207 -36.46 -7.09 -2.75
N ASP A 208 -36.22 -5.80 -2.60
CA ASP A 208 -37.22 -4.74 -2.41
C ASP A 208 -37.74 -4.17 -3.74
N GLY A 209 -37.30 -4.69 -4.89
CA GLY A 209 -37.72 -4.24 -6.22
C GLY A 209 -37.01 -3.02 -6.77
N SER A 210 -36.04 -2.44 -6.05
CA SER A 210 -35.16 -1.36 -6.55
C SER A 210 -34.07 -1.93 -7.49
N VAL A 211 -33.56 -1.09 -8.39
CA VAL A 211 -32.47 -1.42 -9.32
C VAL A 211 -31.16 -0.80 -8.82
#